data_281fe13228882cf846aae8f219fd7b83
#
_entry.id   281fe13228882cf846aae8f219fd7b83
#
_cell.length_a   1.000
_cell.length_b   1.000
_cell.length_c   1.000
_cell.angle_alpha   90.00
_cell.angle_beta   90.00
_cell.angle_gamma   90.00
#
_symmetry.space_group_name_H-M   'P 1'
#
loop_
_entity.id
_entity.type
_entity.pdbx_description
1 polymer ?
#
loop_
_entity_poly.entity_id
_entity_poly.type
_entity_poly.pdbx_seq_one_letter_code
_entity_poly.pdbx_strand_id
1 'polypeptide(L)'
;MGYRNGEGYADPTAGAAMSLVMKEYRQKQKQRFLDRHRKKVYVASKYAGDVSANTKEALKHCRYVIAEGCMPVASHILYAASGMLKDDDPEERELGLIFGLALLGLCDEIWVFGDVSPGMAAEIEEAKRLHKPVIYKEVS
;
A
#
# COMPACT_ATOMS: atom_id res chain seq x y z
N MET A 1 -6.37 13.65 36.24
CA MET A 1 -7.21 14.69 36.88
C MET A 1 -8.66 14.34 36.67
N GLY A 2 -9.49 14.50 37.72
CA GLY A 2 -10.91 14.21 37.62
C GLY A 2 -11.69 15.41 37.07
N TYR A 3 -12.83 15.08 36.48
CA TYR A 3 -13.82 16.08 36.09
C TYR A 3 -14.58 16.58 37.31
N ARG A 4 -14.90 17.87 37.29
CA ARG A 4 -15.73 18.49 38.35
C ARG A 4 -16.97 19.09 37.71
N ASN A 5 -18.12 19.00 38.42
CA ASN A 5 -19.34 19.67 37.99
C ASN A 5 -19.26 21.17 38.29
N GLY A 6 -20.28 21.95 37.92
CA GLY A 6 -20.32 23.40 38.13
C GLY A 6 -20.28 23.86 39.58
N GLU A 7 -20.48 22.95 40.53
CA GLU A 7 -20.41 23.23 41.97
C GLU A 7 -19.06 22.84 42.57
N GLY A 8 -18.13 22.37 41.78
CA GLY A 8 -16.78 22.00 42.21
C GLY A 8 -16.66 20.57 42.75
N TYR A 9 -17.70 19.80 42.72
CA TYR A 9 -17.67 18.39 43.11
C TYR A 9 -17.24 17.51 41.99
N ALA A 10 -16.53 16.40 42.30
CA ALA A 10 -16.16 15.40 41.32
C ALA A 10 -17.42 14.68 40.81
N ASP A 11 -17.52 14.55 39.48
CA ASP A 11 -18.56 13.76 38.83
C ASP A 11 -17.95 12.45 38.31
N PRO A 12 -18.10 11.31 39.00
CA PRO A 12 -17.49 10.06 38.60
C PRO A 12 -18.00 9.57 37.24
N THR A 13 -19.26 9.84 36.91
CA THR A 13 -19.85 9.43 35.64
C THR A 13 -19.27 10.22 34.48
N ALA A 14 -19.19 11.55 34.63
CA ALA A 14 -18.60 12.41 33.60
C ALA A 14 -17.10 12.14 33.46
N GLY A 15 -16.39 11.93 34.55
CA GLY A 15 -14.97 11.58 34.54
C GLY A 15 -14.69 10.25 33.89
N ALA A 16 -15.50 9.23 34.19
CA ALA A 16 -15.39 7.90 33.57
C ALA A 16 -15.67 7.95 32.06
N ALA A 17 -16.72 8.68 31.65
CA ALA A 17 -17.06 8.85 30.24
C ALA A 17 -15.95 9.56 29.47
N MET A 18 -15.37 10.62 30.05
CA MET A 18 -14.26 11.36 29.43
C MET A 18 -13.01 10.50 29.32
N SER A 19 -12.71 9.70 30.36
CA SER A 19 -11.57 8.78 30.34
C SER A 19 -11.71 7.75 29.22
N LEU A 20 -12.93 7.23 29.01
CA LEU A 20 -13.20 6.29 27.94
C LEU A 20 -13.03 6.94 26.55
N VAL A 21 -13.55 8.16 26.37
CA VAL A 21 -13.40 8.92 25.12
C VAL A 21 -11.92 9.17 24.82
N MET A 22 -11.14 9.57 25.82
CA MET A 22 -9.69 9.81 25.65
C MET A 22 -8.94 8.53 25.33
N LYS A 23 -9.34 7.40 25.94
CA LYS A 23 -8.74 6.10 25.64
C LYS A 23 -9.01 5.70 24.18
N GLU A 24 -10.25 5.85 23.70
CA GLU A 24 -10.61 5.58 22.32
C GLU A 24 -9.86 6.48 21.35
N TYR A 25 -9.72 7.76 21.66
CA TYR A 25 -8.94 8.70 20.85
C TYR A 25 -7.49 8.26 20.74
N ARG A 26 -6.85 7.90 21.86
CA ARG A 26 -5.46 7.42 21.85
C ARG A 26 -5.29 6.15 21.04
N GLN A 27 -6.24 5.23 21.14
CA GLN A 27 -6.22 3.98 20.34
C GLN A 27 -6.32 4.27 18.85
N LYS A 28 -7.18 5.21 18.44
CA LYS A 28 -7.29 5.63 17.04
C LYS A 28 -6.02 6.28 16.54
N GLN A 29 -5.39 7.14 17.35
CA GLN A 29 -4.13 7.79 16.99
C GLN A 29 -3.00 6.76 16.85
N LYS A 30 -2.94 5.78 17.74
CA LYS A 30 -1.98 4.68 17.67
C LYS A 30 -2.18 3.87 16.39
N GLN A 31 -3.41 3.52 16.05
CA GLN A 31 -3.70 2.77 14.84
C GLN A 31 -3.34 3.56 13.58
N ARG A 32 -3.64 4.85 13.54
CA ARG A 32 -3.25 5.74 12.44
C ARG A 32 -1.74 5.80 12.28
N PHE A 33 -1.01 5.86 13.38
CA PHE A 33 0.45 5.83 13.35
C PHE A 33 0.96 4.52 12.74
N LEU A 34 0.43 3.38 13.18
CA LEU A 34 0.80 2.08 12.64
C LEU A 34 0.49 1.98 11.15
N ASP A 35 -0.68 2.47 10.72
CA ASP A 35 -1.08 2.45 9.32
C ASP A 35 -0.20 3.35 8.45
N ARG A 36 0.27 4.49 8.97
CA ARG A 36 1.20 5.37 8.25
C ARG A 36 2.58 4.76 8.06
N HIS A 37 2.95 3.81 8.92
CA HIS A 37 4.26 3.18 8.93
C HIS A 37 4.22 1.73 8.51
N ARG A 38 3.18 1.31 7.79
CA ARG A 38 3.10 -0.02 7.22
C ARG A 38 4.26 -0.28 6.27
N LYS A 39 4.71 -1.52 6.23
CA LYS A 39 5.67 -1.97 5.23
C LYS A 39 5.13 -1.67 3.83
N LYS A 40 5.93 -1.01 3.00
CA LYS A 40 5.60 -0.71 1.62
C LYS A 40 6.00 -1.89 0.73
N VAL A 41 5.02 -2.46 0.05
CA VAL A 41 5.21 -3.63 -0.80
C VAL A 41 4.94 -3.24 -2.24
N TYR A 42 5.94 -3.40 -3.08
CA TYR A 42 5.76 -3.21 -4.51
C TYR A 42 5.04 -4.44 -5.09
N VAL A 43 3.92 -4.20 -5.74
CA VAL A 43 3.10 -5.26 -6.32
C VAL A 43 3.52 -5.50 -7.76
N ALA A 44 4.25 -6.59 -8.02
CA ALA A 44 4.62 -7.00 -9.36
C ALA A 44 3.56 -7.95 -9.89
N SER A 45 2.85 -7.53 -10.91
CA SER A 45 1.75 -8.26 -11.52
C SER A 45 1.71 -8.00 -13.02
N LYS A 46 1.25 -8.96 -13.79
CA LYS A 46 1.18 -8.84 -15.23
C LYS A 46 0.25 -7.70 -15.65
N TYR A 47 0.69 -6.88 -16.61
CA TYR A 47 -0.11 -5.78 -17.16
C TYR A 47 -0.43 -5.98 -18.65
N ALA A 48 0.58 -6.27 -19.48
CA ALA A 48 0.42 -6.41 -20.93
C ALA A 48 -0.44 -7.60 -21.32
N GLY A 49 -1.09 -7.51 -22.46
CA GLY A 49 -2.03 -8.52 -22.96
C GLY A 49 -3.47 -8.06 -22.70
N ASP A 50 -4.25 -8.79 -21.93
CA ASP A 50 -5.59 -8.38 -21.54
C ASP A 50 -5.51 -7.37 -20.39
N VAL A 51 -5.35 -6.11 -20.74
CA VAL A 51 -5.14 -5.01 -19.78
C VAL A 51 -6.28 -4.91 -18.77
N SER A 52 -7.53 -5.08 -19.20
CA SER A 52 -8.69 -5.00 -18.31
C SER A 52 -8.68 -6.12 -17.27
N ALA A 53 -8.47 -7.37 -17.70
CA ALA A 53 -8.40 -8.51 -16.79
C ALA A 53 -7.19 -8.40 -15.86
N ASN A 54 -6.04 -8.01 -16.39
CA ASN A 54 -4.81 -7.87 -15.62
C ASN A 54 -4.91 -6.76 -14.58
N THR A 55 -5.61 -5.66 -14.89
CA THR A 55 -5.87 -4.59 -13.93
C THR A 55 -6.75 -5.07 -12.78
N LYS A 56 -7.80 -5.85 -13.07
CA LYS A 56 -8.66 -6.44 -12.03
C LYS A 56 -7.87 -7.37 -11.11
N GLU A 57 -7.00 -8.21 -11.69
CA GLU A 57 -6.14 -9.11 -10.91
C GLU A 57 -5.16 -8.32 -10.04
N ALA A 58 -4.55 -7.28 -10.60
CA ALA A 58 -3.63 -6.42 -9.84
C ALA A 58 -4.33 -5.74 -8.66
N LEU A 59 -5.57 -5.30 -8.83
CA LEU A 59 -6.37 -4.73 -7.72
C LEU A 59 -6.62 -5.77 -6.63
N LYS A 60 -6.91 -7.02 -6.99
CA LYS A 60 -7.03 -8.10 -6.01
C LYS A 60 -5.74 -8.34 -5.26
N HIS A 61 -4.61 -8.31 -5.94
CA HIS A 61 -3.29 -8.45 -5.33
C HIS A 61 -3.01 -7.31 -4.34
N CYS A 62 -3.36 -6.08 -4.71
CA CYS A 62 -3.25 -4.92 -3.81
C CYS A 62 -4.12 -5.09 -2.55
N ARG A 63 -5.35 -5.56 -2.71
CA ARG A 63 -6.23 -5.83 -1.56
C ARG A 63 -5.67 -6.92 -0.65
N TYR A 64 -5.05 -7.94 -1.23
CA TYR A 64 -4.35 -8.97 -0.47
C TYR A 64 -3.21 -8.37 0.35
N VAL A 65 -2.41 -7.49 -0.24
CA VAL A 65 -1.32 -6.80 0.48
C VAL A 65 -1.86 -6.00 1.67
N ILE A 66 -2.98 -5.30 1.47
CA ILE A 66 -3.64 -4.54 2.54
C ILE A 66 -4.11 -5.48 3.66
N ALA A 67 -4.70 -6.61 3.30
CA ALA A 67 -5.17 -7.62 4.27
C ALA A 67 -4.02 -8.21 5.09
N GLU A 68 -2.81 -8.27 4.52
CA GLU A 68 -1.59 -8.71 5.22
C GLU A 68 -0.97 -7.61 6.10
N GLY A 69 -1.62 -6.47 6.21
CA GLY A 69 -1.15 -5.36 7.05
C GLY A 69 -0.08 -4.49 6.41
N CYS A 70 0.11 -4.58 5.10
CA CYS A 70 1.10 -3.82 4.35
C CYS A 70 0.45 -2.74 3.47
N MET A 71 1.26 -1.89 2.88
CA MET A 71 0.82 -0.84 1.97
C MET A 71 1.22 -1.22 0.54
N PRO A 72 0.24 -1.43 -0.37
CA PRO A 72 0.56 -1.79 -1.75
C PRO A 72 1.00 -0.59 -2.58
N VAL A 73 1.98 -0.81 -3.44
CA VAL A 73 2.42 0.16 -4.45
C VAL A 73 2.41 -0.55 -5.80
N ALA A 74 1.54 -0.13 -6.70
CA ALA A 74 1.37 -0.74 -8.02
C ALA A 74 1.47 0.34 -9.09
N SER A 75 2.64 0.47 -9.73
CA SER A 75 2.94 1.52 -10.67
C SER A 75 2.07 1.50 -11.92
N HIS A 76 1.75 0.32 -12.45
CA HIS A 76 0.94 0.21 -13.65
C HIS A 76 -0.53 0.63 -13.40
N ILE A 77 -1.05 0.46 -12.19
CA ILE A 77 -2.37 0.99 -11.84
C ILE A 77 -2.30 2.51 -11.73
N LEU A 78 -1.28 3.02 -11.07
CA LEU A 78 -1.13 4.45 -10.84
C LEU A 78 -0.91 5.24 -12.13
N TYR A 79 -0.08 4.76 -13.04
CA TYR A 79 0.34 5.51 -14.21
C TYR A 79 -0.33 5.08 -15.51
N ALA A 80 -0.49 3.78 -15.74
CA ALA A 80 -1.00 3.26 -17.00
C ALA A 80 -2.52 3.04 -16.98
N ALA A 81 -3.03 2.25 -16.05
CA ALA A 81 -4.47 1.96 -15.98
C ALA A 81 -5.30 3.20 -15.66
N SER A 82 -4.74 4.17 -14.97
CA SER A 82 -5.39 5.46 -14.69
C SER A 82 -5.52 6.36 -15.91
N GLY A 83 -4.76 6.09 -16.97
CA GLY A 83 -4.67 6.96 -18.14
C GLY A 83 -3.72 8.14 -17.99
N MET A 84 -2.96 8.19 -16.89
CA MET A 84 -1.99 9.26 -16.67
C MET A 84 -0.88 9.23 -17.72
N LEU A 85 -0.38 8.04 -18.04
CA LEU A 85 0.55 7.81 -19.14
C LEU A 85 -0.10 6.89 -20.16
N LYS A 86 0.11 7.17 -21.43
CA LYS A 86 -0.44 6.38 -22.54
C LYS A 86 0.47 5.21 -22.85
N ASP A 87 -0.04 4.00 -22.73
CA ASP A 87 0.72 2.78 -22.97
C ASP A 87 1.02 2.55 -24.46
N ASP A 88 0.26 3.16 -25.35
CA ASP A 88 0.46 3.09 -26.80
C ASP A 88 1.52 4.07 -27.33
N ASP A 89 2.01 4.97 -26.49
CA ASP A 89 3.08 5.91 -26.82
C ASP A 89 4.41 5.34 -26.27
N PRO A 90 5.41 5.03 -27.14
CA PRO A 90 6.67 4.43 -26.68
C PRO A 90 7.43 5.29 -25.65
N GLU A 91 7.39 6.61 -25.78
CA GLU A 91 8.08 7.51 -24.84
C GLU A 91 7.39 7.49 -23.46
N GLU A 92 6.06 7.54 -23.46
CA GLU A 92 5.29 7.49 -22.20
C GLU A 92 5.37 6.10 -21.56
N ARG A 93 5.42 5.03 -22.34
CA ARG A 93 5.65 3.68 -21.82
C ARG A 93 7.01 3.58 -21.14
N GLU A 94 8.05 4.11 -21.76
CA GLU A 94 9.40 4.13 -21.19
C GLU A 94 9.41 4.93 -19.88
N LEU A 95 8.75 6.06 -19.85
CA LEU A 95 8.63 6.89 -18.65
C LEU A 95 7.91 6.13 -17.54
N GLY A 96 6.86 5.39 -17.88
CA GLY A 96 6.13 4.54 -16.94
C GLY A 96 7.01 3.45 -16.31
N LEU A 97 7.89 2.84 -17.11
CA LEU A 97 8.86 1.86 -16.61
C LEU A 97 9.86 2.51 -15.65
N ILE A 98 10.37 3.68 -16.00
CA ILE A 98 11.31 4.44 -15.15
C ILE A 98 10.64 4.80 -13.82
N PHE A 99 9.41 5.29 -13.87
CA PHE A 99 8.66 5.64 -12.65
C PHE A 99 8.37 4.40 -11.80
N GLY A 100 8.08 3.27 -12.44
CA GLY A 100 7.89 2.00 -11.73
C GLY A 100 9.13 1.59 -10.96
N LEU A 101 10.29 1.64 -11.58
CA LEU A 101 11.56 1.31 -10.92
C LEU A 101 11.89 2.30 -9.79
N ALA A 102 11.56 3.57 -9.99
CA ALA A 102 11.73 4.59 -8.95
C ALA A 102 10.83 4.31 -7.73
N LEU A 103 9.57 3.95 -7.97
CA LEU A 103 8.65 3.57 -6.89
C LEU A 103 9.13 2.32 -6.16
N LEU A 104 9.62 1.33 -6.89
CA LEU A 104 10.19 0.13 -6.29
C LEU A 104 11.32 0.48 -5.33
N GLY A 105 12.15 1.46 -5.71
CA GLY A 105 13.23 1.96 -4.86
C GLY A 105 12.76 2.51 -3.52
N LEU A 106 11.52 3.00 -3.45
CA LEU A 106 10.91 3.53 -2.23
C LEU A 106 10.20 2.46 -1.39
N CYS A 107 10.07 1.24 -1.91
CA CYS A 107 9.39 0.14 -1.22
C CYS A 107 10.39 -0.68 -0.40
N ASP A 108 9.85 -1.38 0.60
CA ASP A 108 10.64 -2.24 1.47
C ASP A 108 10.94 -3.59 0.82
N GLU A 109 9.99 -4.10 0.06
CA GLU A 109 10.13 -5.38 -0.64
C GLU A 109 9.20 -5.44 -1.84
N ILE A 110 9.40 -6.45 -2.70
CA ILE A 110 8.57 -6.71 -3.87
C ILE A 110 7.87 -8.06 -3.70
N TRP A 111 6.55 -8.07 -3.93
CA TRP A 111 5.76 -9.30 -3.99
C TRP A 111 5.38 -9.57 -5.44
N VAL A 112 5.72 -10.77 -5.89
CA VAL A 112 5.53 -11.20 -7.28
C VAL A 112 4.33 -12.12 -7.34
N PHE A 113 3.33 -11.74 -8.13
CA PHE A 113 2.07 -12.47 -8.28
C PHE A 113 1.94 -13.06 -9.68
N GLY A 114 1.74 -14.35 -9.73
CA GLY A 114 1.53 -15.07 -10.99
C GLY A 114 2.82 -15.26 -11.80
N ASP A 115 2.66 -15.56 -13.08
CA ASP A 115 3.76 -15.81 -14.00
C ASP A 115 4.53 -14.53 -14.29
N VAL A 116 5.84 -14.65 -14.38
CA VAL A 116 6.73 -13.50 -14.58
C VAL A 116 6.73 -13.08 -16.05
N SER A 117 6.25 -11.87 -16.32
CA SER A 117 6.34 -11.22 -17.62
C SER A 117 7.70 -10.52 -17.78
N PRO A 118 8.08 -10.10 -19.02
CA PRO A 118 9.32 -9.32 -19.20
C PRO A 118 9.41 -8.06 -18.35
N GLY A 119 8.30 -7.34 -18.18
CA GLY A 119 8.25 -6.15 -17.30
C GLY A 119 8.47 -6.51 -15.84
N MET A 120 7.85 -7.58 -15.38
CA MET A 120 8.04 -8.08 -14.02
C MET A 120 9.49 -8.55 -13.79
N ALA A 121 10.10 -9.17 -14.80
CA ALA A 121 11.50 -9.60 -14.72
C ALA A 121 12.43 -8.40 -14.47
N ALA A 122 12.20 -7.28 -15.15
CA ALA A 122 12.98 -6.05 -14.96
C ALA A 122 12.82 -5.51 -13.53
N GLU A 123 11.62 -5.55 -12.99
CA GLU A 123 11.32 -5.13 -11.61
C GLU A 123 12.02 -6.04 -10.59
N ILE A 124 12.00 -7.34 -10.82
CA ILE A 124 12.67 -8.33 -9.96
C ILE A 124 14.19 -8.10 -9.97
N GLU A 125 14.79 -7.89 -11.14
CA GLU A 125 16.22 -7.60 -11.26
C GLU A 125 16.61 -6.31 -10.53
N GLU A 126 15.79 -5.27 -10.64
CA GLU A 126 16.02 -4.02 -9.90
C GLU A 126 15.95 -4.23 -8.40
N ALA A 127 14.97 -5.00 -7.93
CA ALA A 127 14.84 -5.33 -6.50
C ALA A 127 16.08 -6.07 -5.99
N LYS A 128 16.60 -7.02 -6.78
CA LYS A 128 17.81 -7.76 -6.43
C LYS A 128 19.03 -6.83 -6.39
N ARG A 129 19.14 -5.92 -7.36
CA ARG A 129 20.22 -4.92 -7.40
C ARG A 129 20.19 -4.05 -6.14
N LEU A 130 19.02 -3.70 -5.66
CA LEU A 130 18.83 -2.88 -4.46
C LEU A 130 18.82 -3.70 -3.16
N HIS A 131 19.09 -5.00 -3.23
CA HIS A 131 19.06 -5.92 -2.09
C HIS A 131 17.72 -5.94 -1.34
N LYS A 132 16.62 -5.77 -2.08
CA LYS A 132 15.28 -5.86 -1.50
C LYS A 132 14.76 -7.29 -1.57
N PRO A 133 14.06 -7.76 -0.54
CA PRO A 133 13.44 -9.09 -0.58
C PRO A 133 12.49 -9.25 -1.75
N VAL A 134 12.59 -10.38 -2.45
CA VAL A 134 11.68 -10.77 -3.53
C VAL A 134 10.86 -11.95 -3.04
N ILE A 135 9.56 -11.75 -2.89
CA ILE A 135 8.66 -12.74 -2.32
C ILE A 135 7.62 -13.13 -3.37
N TYR A 136 7.57 -14.41 -3.69
CA TYR A 136 6.60 -14.95 -4.64
C TYR A 136 5.33 -15.34 -3.89
N LYS A 137 4.18 -14.86 -4.38
CA LYS A 137 2.88 -15.11 -3.77
C LYS A 137 1.96 -15.82 -4.74
N GLU A 138 1.24 -16.81 -4.24
CA GLU A 138 0.13 -17.43 -4.95
C GLU A 138 -1.16 -16.98 -4.26
N VAL A 139 -2.03 -16.31 -5.01
CA VAL A 139 -3.32 -15.82 -4.53
C VAL A 139 -4.39 -16.28 -5.49
N SER A 140 -5.30 -17.09 -4.98
CA SER A 140 -6.44 -17.61 -5.74
C SER A 140 -7.60 -16.62 -5.78
#